data_127ea3e3048aa49d42e49fae662642c3
#
_entry.id   127ea3e3048aa49d42e49fae662642c3
#
_cell.length_a   1.000
_cell.length_b   1.000
_cell.length_c   1.000
_cell.angle_alpha   90.00
_cell.angle_beta   90.00
_cell.angle_gamma   90.00
#
_symmetry.space_group_name_H-M   'P 1'
#
loop_
_entity.id
_entity.type
_entity.pdbx_description
1 polymer ?
#
loop_
_entity_poly.entity_id
_entity_poly.type
_entity_poly.pdbx_seq_one_letter_code
_entity_poly.pdbx_strand_id
1 'polypeptide(L)'
;MAVPHHLQPVNISDLPDYPLSCDDRLDSHFFMAWERRRWLASDMRLNATPECRALFFDLINIAYDNSPVGTLPMDQNILAKLLMIDPGHFGSLCKLDYGPLYKWEACRCDNGDIRLMHPMVLRSLTEAMARRQDHRARNDAANSAKRLQRLRITVSGYHADLAKNDAAVRWMDEWLVKEGCEYRSAAWIERSMQAWSNHIFDLGRSGGAFQNRGS
;
A
#
# COMPACT_ATOMS: atom_id res chain seq x y z
N MET A 1 -13.27 28.75 -25.97
CA MET A 1 -14.59 28.40 -25.36
C MET A 1 -14.43 26.99 -24.79
N ALA A 2 -14.38 26.87 -23.45
CA ALA A 2 -14.34 25.57 -22.81
C ALA A 2 -15.73 24.92 -22.88
N VAL A 3 -15.81 23.67 -23.33
CA VAL A 3 -17.05 22.92 -23.39
C VAL A 3 -17.43 22.57 -21.93
N PRO A 4 -18.65 22.89 -21.46
CA PRO A 4 -19.05 22.51 -20.12
C PRO A 4 -19.04 20.98 -20.02
N HIS A 5 -18.32 20.44 -19.03
CA HIS A 5 -18.33 19.02 -18.70
C HIS A 5 -19.69 18.63 -18.10
N HIS A 6 -20.70 18.52 -18.95
CA HIS A 6 -21.90 17.75 -18.60
C HIS A 6 -21.50 16.28 -18.53
N LEU A 7 -21.89 15.60 -17.44
CA LEU A 7 -21.88 14.15 -17.35
C LEU A 7 -22.67 13.58 -18.55
N GLN A 8 -21.98 13.32 -19.65
CA GLN A 8 -22.56 12.58 -20.77
C GLN A 8 -22.79 11.14 -20.29
N PRO A 9 -23.78 10.42 -20.80
CA PRO A 9 -23.94 9.00 -20.54
C PRO A 9 -22.66 8.29 -21.01
N VAL A 10 -21.77 8.03 -20.07
CA VAL A 10 -20.50 7.35 -20.33
C VAL A 10 -20.84 5.87 -20.44
N ASN A 11 -20.44 5.25 -21.54
CA ASN A 11 -20.55 3.80 -21.68
C ASN A 11 -19.66 3.15 -20.58
N ILE A 12 -20.27 2.33 -19.73
CA ILE A 12 -19.60 1.75 -18.55
C ILE A 12 -18.33 0.96 -18.95
N SER A 13 -18.31 0.41 -20.17
CA SER A 13 -17.14 -0.30 -20.71
C SER A 13 -15.93 0.59 -21.00
N ASP A 14 -16.11 1.90 -21.13
CA ASP A 14 -15.04 2.85 -21.49
C ASP A 14 -14.47 3.57 -20.27
N LEU A 15 -14.98 3.27 -19.05
CA LEU A 15 -14.47 3.87 -17.83
C LEU A 15 -13.09 3.31 -17.45
N PRO A 16 -12.16 4.16 -17.01
CA PRO A 16 -10.87 3.70 -16.49
C PRO A 16 -11.08 2.88 -15.21
N ASP A 17 -10.28 1.83 -15.05
CA ASP A 17 -10.24 1.07 -13.80
C ASP A 17 -9.53 1.89 -12.71
N TYR A 18 -10.12 1.87 -11.50
CA TYR A 18 -9.49 2.48 -10.34
C TYR A 18 -8.34 1.59 -9.85
N PRO A 19 -7.11 2.11 -9.71
CA PRO A 19 -5.94 1.26 -9.49
C PRO A 19 -5.76 0.76 -8.05
N LEU A 20 -6.54 1.26 -7.08
CA LEU A 20 -6.49 0.82 -5.69
C LEU A 20 -7.67 -0.08 -5.37
N SER A 21 -7.42 -1.13 -4.58
CA SER A 21 -8.44 -2.08 -4.18
C SER A 21 -9.37 -1.51 -3.09
N CYS A 22 -10.58 -2.05 -3.02
CA CYS A 22 -11.50 -1.83 -1.91
C CYS A 22 -10.95 -2.27 -0.56
N ASP A 23 -9.94 -3.17 -0.55
CA ASP A 23 -9.26 -3.66 0.65
C ASP A 23 -8.07 -2.78 1.06
N ASP A 24 -7.62 -1.88 0.18
CA ASP A 24 -6.54 -0.96 0.51
C ASP A 24 -6.98 0.02 1.59
N ARG A 25 -6.18 0.14 2.66
CA ARG A 25 -6.41 1.03 3.80
C ARG A 25 -5.19 1.88 4.10
N LEU A 26 -5.44 3.12 4.46
CA LEU A 26 -4.42 4.04 5.00
C LEU A 26 -4.53 4.21 6.52
N ASP A 27 -5.01 3.19 7.23
CA ASP A 27 -5.38 3.22 8.66
C ASP A 27 -4.30 3.77 9.62
N SER A 28 -3.06 3.87 9.16
CA SER A 28 -1.96 4.41 9.97
C SER A 28 -1.66 5.88 9.69
N HIS A 29 -2.40 6.54 8.81
CA HIS A 29 -2.12 7.93 8.41
C HIS A 29 -3.26 8.86 8.78
N PHE A 30 -3.13 9.52 9.95
CA PHE A 30 -3.96 10.66 10.34
C PHE A 30 -3.64 11.93 9.52
N PHE A 31 -2.66 11.86 8.61
CA PHE A 31 -2.18 13.00 7.84
C PHE A 31 -2.21 12.69 6.36
N MET A 32 -2.75 13.61 5.60
CA MET A 32 -2.70 13.63 4.14
C MET A 32 -1.50 14.46 3.68
N ALA A 33 -0.71 13.92 2.74
CA ALA A 33 0.34 14.69 2.10
C ALA A 33 -0.28 15.74 1.15
N TRP A 34 -0.06 17.02 1.42
CA TRP A 34 -0.59 18.12 0.62
C TRP A 34 0.49 18.76 -0.24
N GLU A 35 0.34 18.69 -1.56
CA GLU A 35 1.24 19.34 -2.53
C GLU A 35 1.00 20.86 -2.61
N ARG A 36 1.43 21.60 -1.62
CA ARG A 36 1.18 23.03 -1.46
C ARG A 36 1.49 23.86 -2.72
N ARG A 37 2.63 23.63 -3.36
CA ARG A 37 3.04 24.42 -4.54
C ARG A 37 2.10 24.17 -5.72
N ARG A 38 1.71 22.92 -5.94
CA ARG A 38 0.78 22.55 -7.00
C ARG A 38 -0.61 23.12 -6.75
N TRP A 39 -1.08 23.06 -5.50
CA TRP A 39 -2.35 23.67 -5.13
C TRP A 39 -2.36 25.17 -5.44
N LEU A 40 -1.33 25.91 -5.02
CA LEU A 40 -1.25 27.37 -5.23
C LEU A 40 -1.23 27.76 -6.72
N ALA A 41 -0.72 26.89 -7.60
CA ALA A 41 -0.67 27.09 -9.04
C ALA A 41 -1.84 26.41 -9.80
N SER A 42 -2.80 25.80 -9.10
CA SER A 42 -3.90 25.07 -9.75
C SER A 42 -5.00 25.99 -10.24
N ASP A 43 -5.64 25.61 -11.36
CA ASP A 43 -6.81 26.30 -11.90
C ASP A 43 -7.92 26.44 -10.85
N MET A 44 -8.13 25.37 -10.06
CA MET A 44 -9.12 25.38 -8.97
C MET A 44 -8.83 26.48 -7.93
N ARG A 45 -7.56 26.66 -7.57
CA ARG A 45 -7.17 27.71 -6.62
C ARG A 45 -7.29 29.12 -7.21
N LEU A 46 -6.99 29.28 -8.49
CA LEU A 46 -6.93 30.58 -9.15
C LEU A 46 -8.30 31.07 -9.62
N ASN A 47 -9.18 30.17 -10.08
CA ASN A 47 -10.41 30.56 -10.79
C ASN A 47 -11.70 30.21 -10.05
N ALA A 48 -11.68 29.29 -9.07
CA ALA A 48 -12.87 28.93 -8.31
C ALA A 48 -13.23 29.95 -7.25
N THR A 49 -14.51 30.03 -6.92
CA THR A 49 -15.00 30.81 -5.78
C THR A 49 -14.42 30.29 -4.45
N PRO A 50 -14.34 31.12 -3.40
CA PRO A 50 -13.91 30.65 -2.08
C PRO A 50 -14.71 29.44 -1.59
N GLU A 51 -16.02 29.43 -1.81
CA GLU A 51 -16.93 28.35 -1.45
C GLU A 51 -16.60 27.07 -2.20
N CYS A 52 -16.47 27.11 -3.54
CA CYS A 52 -16.11 25.95 -4.33
C CYS A 52 -14.75 25.36 -3.92
N ARG A 53 -13.79 26.22 -3.55
CA ARG A 53 -12.47 25.76 -3.04
C ARG A 53 -12.58 25.05 -1.70
N ALA A 54 -13.42 25.57 -0.79
CA ALA A 54 -13.65 24.94 0.51
C ALA A 54 -14.30 23.57 0.33
N LEU A 55 -15.39 23.49 -0.43
CA LEU A 55 -16.09 22.25 -0.72
C LEU A 55 -15.21 21.23 -1.47
N PHE A 56 -14.40 21.68 -2.42
CA PHE A 56 -13.43 20.82 -3.11
C PHE A 56 -12.41 20.22 -2.12
N PHE A 57 -11.92 21.01 -1.17
CA PHE A 57 -11.00 20.52 -0.14
C PHE A 57 -11.67 19.51 0.80
N ASP A 58 -12.91 19.76 1.19
CA ASP A 58 -13.69 18.83 2.02
C ASP A 58 -13.95 17.51 1.27
N LEU A 59 -14.28 17.56 -0.03
CA LEU A 59 -14.44 16.36 -0.85
C LEU A 59 -13.15 15.53 -0.94
N ILE A 60 -11.98 16.17 -1.00
CA ILE A 60 -10.71 15.46 -0.92
C ILE A 60 -10.58 14.71 0.40
N ASN A 61 -10.85 15.37 1.53
CA ASN A 61 -10.79 14.74 2.85
C ASN A 61 -11.78 13.57 2.96
N ILE A 62 -13.02 13.77 2.50
CA ILE A 62 -14.04 12.72 2.47
C ILE A 62 -13.58 11.52 1.62
N ALA A 63 -12.93 11.76 0.47
CA ALA A 63 -12.45 10.70 -0.39
C ALA A 63 -11.38 9.82 0.30
N TYR A 64 -10.55 10.38 1.17
CA TYR A 64 -9.56 9.61 1.93
C TYR A 64 -10.20 8.64 2.93
N ASP A 65 -11.41 8.92 3.42
CA ASP A 65 -12.14 8.07 4.37
C ASP A 65 -13.11 7.08 3.69
N ASN A 66 -13.22 7.13 2.35
CA ASN A 66 -14.08 6.22 1.59
C ASN A 66 -13.41 4.87 1.27
N SER A 67 -14.20 3.91 0.83
CA SER A 67 -13.74 2.64 0.24
C SER A 67 -14.32 2.50 -1.17
N PRO A 68 -13.46 2.30 -2.21
CA PRO A 68 -12.00 2.39 -2.16
C PRO A 68 -11.50 3.76 -1.74
N VAL A 69 -10.36 3.79 -1.05
CA VAL A 69 -9.76 5.05 -0.58
C VAL A 69 -9.46 5.98 -1.75
N GLY A 70 -9.78 7.27 -1.61
CA GLY A 70 -9.57 8.29 -2.65
C GLY A 70 -10.68 8.40 -3.68
N THR A 71 -11.82 7.74 -3.44
CA THR A 71 -12.99 7.83 -4.31
C THR A 71 -14.18 8.51 -3.63
N LEU A 72 -15.12 9.00 -4.43
CA LEU A 72 -16.38 9.56 -3.97
C LEU A 72 -17.56 8.84 -4.62
N PRO A 73 -18.74 8.82 -3.98
CA PRO A 73 -19.96 8.34 -4.62
C PRO A 73 -20.34 9.22 -5.82
N MET A 74 -21.00 8.63 -6.81
CA MET A 74 -21.50 9.35 -8.00
C MET A 74 -22.69 10.26 -7.68
N ASP A 75 -23.49 9.91 -6.66
CA ASP A 75 -24.72 10.63 -6.33
C ASP A 75 -24.43 11.97 -5.65
N GLN A 76 -24.77 13.06 -6.34
CA GLN A 76 -24.59 14.42 -5.84
C GLN A 76 -25.42 14.71 -4.57
N ASN A 77 -26.55 14.04 -4.35
CA ASN A 77 -27.32 14.21 -3.12
C ASN A 77 -26.60 13.61 -1.92
N ILE A 78 -25.90 12.48 -2.13
CA ILE A 78 -25.06 11.90 -1.09
C ILE A 78 -23.88 12.82 -0.78
N LEU A 79 -23.24 13.38 -1.81
CA LEU A 79 -22.12 14.33 -1.63
C LEU A 79 -22.56 15.59 -0.88
N ALA A 80 -23.72 16.17 -1.25
CA ALA A 80 -24.28 17.32 -0.55
C ALA A 80 -24.54 17.04 0.95
N LYS A 81 -25.04 15.85 1.27
CA LYS A 81 -25.24 15.43 2.68
C LYS A 81 -23.92 15.30 3.42
N LEU A 82 -22.90 14.69 2.79
CA LEU A 82 -21.57 14.56 3.37
C LEU A 82 -20.92 15.92 3.62
N LEU A 83 -21.17 16.90 2.74
CA LEU A 83 -20.72 18.27 2.86
C LEU A 83 -21.61 19.14 3.78
N MET A 84 -22.73 18.59 4.28
CA MET A 84 -23.71 19.29 5.13
C MET A 84 -24.28 20.56 4.50
N ILE A 85 -24.53 20.53 3.17
CA ILE A 85 -25.11 21.63 2.42
C ILE A 85 -26.39 21.21 1.68
N ASP A 86 -27.17 22.20 1.25
CA ASP A 86 -28.38 21.95 0.45
C ASP A 86 -28.05 21.30 -0.90
N PRO A 87 -28.74 20.20 -1.29
CA PRO A 87 -28.48 19.51 -2.56
C PRO A 87 -28.71 20.38 -3.80
N GLY A 88 -29.70 21.29 -3.78
CA GLY A 88 -29.96 22.20 -4.90
C GLY A 88 -28.85 23.22 -5.05
N HIS A 89 -28.35 23.73 -3.92
CA HIS A 89 -27.20 24.65 -3.91
C HIS A 89 -25.94 23.95 -4.41
N PHE A 90 -25.63 22.72 -3.90
CA PHE A 90 -24.50 21.95 -4.39
C PHE A 90 -24.58 21.68 -5.89
N GLY A 91 -25.76 21.25 -6.39
CA GLY A 91 -25.98 21.03 -7.81
C GLY A 91 -25.77 22.29 -8.66
N SER A 92 -26.07 23.48 -8.11
CA SER A 92 -25.82 24.75 -8.77
C SER A 92 -24.33 25.07 -8.87
N LEU A 93 -23.57 24.80 -7.79
CA LEU A 93 -22.12 24.98 -7.75
C LEU A 93 -21.39 23.99 -8.68
N CYS A 94 -21.89 22.75 -8.81
CA CYS A 94 -21.30 21.74 -9.71
C CYS A 94 -21.45 22.10 -11.21
N LYS A 95 -22.33 23.03 -11.57
CA LYS A 95 -22.48 23.53 -12.95
C LYS A 95 -21.45 24.59 -13.34
N LEU A 96 -20.71 25.12 -12.37
CA LEU A 96 -19.65 26.10 -12.63
C LEU A 96 -18.43 25.40 -13.26
N ASP A 97 -17.71 26.11 -14.12
CA ASP A 97 -16.50 25.61 -14.77
C ASP A 97 -15.45 25.09 -13.76
N TYR A 98 -15.34 25.79 -12.63
CA TYR A 98 -14.47 25.44 -11.51
C TYR A 98 -15.31 25.14 -10.25
N GLY A 99 -16.32 24.26 -10.41
CA GLY A 99 -17.17 23.82 -9.31
C GLY A 99 -16.46 22.81 -8.38
N PRO A 100 -17.14 22.38 -7.30
CA PRO A 100 -16.57 21.45 -6.31
C PRO A 100 -16.12 20.11 -6.89
N LEU A 101 -16.74 19.68 -8.00
CA LEU A 101 -16.40 18.43 -8.70
C LEU A 101 -15.45 18.65 -9.90
N TYR A 102 -14.73 19.75 -9.95
CA TYR A 102 -13.76 20.01 -11.01
C TYR A 102 -12.68 18.93 -11.07
N LYS A 103 -12.51 18.33 -12.26
CA LYS A 103 -11.59 17.19 -12.53
C LYS A 103 -11.86 15.93 -11.71
N TRP A 104 -13.03 15.78 -11.11
CA TRP A 104 -13.49 14.49 -10.64
C TRP A 104 -14.09 13.72 -11.82
N GLU A 105 -13.58 12.52 -12.07
CA GLU A 105 -13.91 11.68 -13.22
C GLU A 105 -14.47 10.34 -12.76
N ALA A 106 -15.39 9.77 -13.52
CA ALA A 106 -15.95 8.46 -13.22
C ALA A 106 -14.89 7.36 -13.46
N CYS A 107 -14.83 6.39 -12.56
CA CYS A 107 -13.98 5.21 -12.66
C CYS A 107 -14.73 3.96 -12.21
N ARG A 108 -14.25 2.79 -12.63
CA ARG A 108 -14.76 1.48 -12.21
C ARG A 108 -13.85 0.91 -11.13
N CYS A 109 -14.44 0.55 -9.99
CA CYS A 109 -13.75 -0.09 -8.88
C CYS A 109 -13.71 -1.63 -9.05
N ASP A 110 -12.82 -2.30 -8.32
CA ASP A 110 -12.64 -3.76 -8.35
C ASP A 110 -13.87 -4.54 -7.88
N ASN A 111 -14.70 -3.94 -7.02
CA ASN A 111 -15.99 -4.48 -6.58
C ASN A 111 -17.14 -4.28 -7.60
N GLY A 112 -16.86 -3.65 -8.75
CA GLY A 112 -17.83 -3.33 -9.79
C GLY A 112 -18.57 -2.00 -9.62
N ASP A 113 -18.38 -1.29 -8.53
CA ASP A 113 -18.98 0.03 -8.30
C ASP A 113 -18.38 1.07 -9.23
N ILE A 114 -19.24 2.02 -9.67
CA ILE A 114 -18.79 3.22 -10.37
C ILE A 114 -18.72 4.36 -9.36
N ARG A 115 -17.55 4.99 -9.29
CA ARG A 115 -17.27 6.07 -8.35
C ARG A 115 -16.55 7.21 -9.04
N LEU A 116 -16.37 8.33 -8.33
CA LEU A 116 -15.56 9.45 -8.81
C LEU A 116 -14.14 9.34 -8.24
N MET A 117 -13.16 9.56 -9.09
CA MET A 117 -11.75 9.69 -8.73
C MET A 117 -11.20 11.05 -9.14
N HIS A 118 -10.17 11.53 -8.46
CA HIS A 118 -9.47 12.76 -8.83
C HIS A 118 -7.97 12.50 -9.02
N PRO A 119 -7.35 12.94 -10.15
CA PRO A 119 -5.94 12.61 -10.47
C PRO A 119 -4.94 13.05 -9.38
N MET A 120 -5.20 14.19 -8.71
CA MET A 120 -4.33 14.66 -7.63
C MET A 120 -4.43 13.75 -6.39
N VAL A 121 -5.65 13.36 -6.02
CA VAL A 121 -5.90 12.46 -4.87
C VAL A 121 -5.25 11.11 -5.14
N LEU A 122 -5.52 10.52 -6.30
CA LEU A 122 -4.96 9.23 -6.71
C LEU A 122 -3.44 9.21 -6.64
N ARG A 123 -2.76 10.25 -7.16
CA ARG A 123 -1.31 10.35 -7.11
C ARG A 123 -0.80 10.41 -5.68
N SER A 124 -1.37 11.28 -4.85
CA SER A 124 -0.97 11.42 -3.45
C SER A 124 -1.11 10.10 -2.68
N LEU A 125 -2.19 9.34 -2.93
CA LEU A 125 -2.44 8.02 -2.35
C LEU A 125 -1.42 6.98 -2.84
N THR A 126 -1.19 6.91 -4.14
CA THR A 126 -0.22 5.97 -4.73
C THR A 126 1.18 6.19 -4.18
N GLU A 127 1.60 7.46 -4.05
CA GLU A 127 2.89 7.80 -3.44
C GLU A 127 2.95 7.47 -1.94
N ALA A 128 1.85 7.66 -1.20
CA ALA A 128 1.78 7.31 0.21
C ALA A 128 1.88 5.79 0.41
N MET A 129 1.20 5.01 -0.43
CA MET A 129 1.26 3.54 -0.39
C MET A 129 2.64 3.01 -0.76
N ALA A 130 3.27 3.55 -1.81
CA ALA A 130 4.62 3.17 -2.20
C ALA A 130 5.62 3.43 -1.06
N ARG A 131 5.59 4.62 -0.43
CA ARG A 131 6.42 4.94 0.74
C ARG A 131 6.18 3.99 1.92
N ARG A 132 4.94 3.58 2.16
CA ARG A 132 4.59 2.61 3.20
C ARG A 132 5.20 1.24 2.93
N GLN A 133 5.10 0.75 1.69
CA GLN A 133 5.70 -0.53 1.28
C GLN A 133 7.23 -0.50 1.43
N ASP A 134 7.88 0.57 0.97
CA ASP A 134 9.34 0.75 1.12
C ASP A 134 9.77 0.82 2.60
N HIS A 135 8.97 1.46 3.45
CA HIS A 135 9.26 1.54 4.88
C HIS A 135 9.09 0.17 5.56
N ARG A 136 8.04 -0.57 5.22
CA ARG A 136 7.84 -1.95 5.71
C ARG A 136 8.99 -2.85 5.28
N ALA A 137 9.34 -2.86 3.99
CA ALA A 137 10.44 -3.67 3.46
C ALA A 137 11.77 -3.36 4.17
N ARG A 138 12.08 -2.07 4.40
CA ARG A 138 13.28 -1.66 5.14
C ARG A 138 13.25 -2.11 6.61
N ASN A 139 12.11 -2.00 7.27
CA ASN A 139 11.97 -2.45 8.66
C ASN A 139 12.10 -3.97 8.77
N ASP A 140 11.50 -4.72 7.84
CA ASP A 140 11.59 -6.18 7.80
C ASP A 140 13.03 -6.64 7.54
N ALA A 141 13.73 -5.99 6.61
CA ALA A 141 15.15 -6.24 6.37
C ALA A 141 16.01 -5.93 7.60
N ALA A 142 15.78 -4.79 8.27
CA ALA A 142 16.50 -4.40 9.47
C ALA A 142 16.21 -5.38 10.64
N ASN A 143 14.97 -5.80 10.81
CA ASN A 143 14.56 -6.78 11.82
C ASN A 143 15.18 -8.15 11.54
N SER A 144 15.19 -8.59 10.27
CA SER A 144 15.85 -9.82 9.86
C SER A 144 17.37 -9.78 10.14
N ALA A 145 18.03 -8.68 9.79
CA ALA A 145 19.47 -8.51 10.06
C ALA A 145 19.79 -8.57 11.57
N LYS A 146 18.99 -7.88 12.41
CA LYS A 146 19.13 -7.95 13.87
C LYS A 146 18.88 -9.36 14.41
N ARG A 147 17.89 -10.06 13.86
CA ARG A 147 17.54 -11.43 14.24
C ARG A 147 18.68 -12.40 13.90
N LEU A 148 19.26 -12.30 12.70
CA LEU A 148 20.43 -13.08 12.27
C LEU A 148 21.64 -12.80 13.14
N GLN A 149 21.92 -11.53 13.46
CA GLN A 149 23.05 -11.16 14.31
C GLN A 149 22.90 -11.74 15.73
N ARG A 150 21.71 -11.70 16.32
CA ARG A 150 21.46 -12.31 17.63
C ARG A 150 21.64 -13.83 17.58
N LEU A 151 21.12 -14.49 16.53
CA LEU A 151 21.29 -15.93 16.32
C LEU A 151 22.78 -16.27 16.23
N ARG A 152 23.56 -15.53 15.43
CA ARG A 152 25.00 -15.72 15.29
C ARG A 152 25.74 -15.65 16.62
N ILE A 153 25.44 -14.63 17.45
CA ILE A 153 26.04 -14.47 18.78
C ILE A 153 25.70 -15.68 19.66
N THR A 154 24.43 -16.13 19.66
CA THR A 154 24.03 -17.28 20.47
C THR A 154 24.70 -18.55 19.99
N VAL A 155 24.71 -18.83 18.68
CA VAL A 155 25.39 -20.00 18.10
C VAL A 155 26.88 -19.99 18.36
N SER A 156 27.53 -18.80 18.39
CA SER A 156 28.94 -18.70 18.68
C SER A 156 29.34 -19.18 20.11
N GLY A 157 28.41 -19.08 21.05
CA GLY A 157 28.57 -19.64 22.39
C GLY A 157 28.57 -21.18 22.44
N TYR A 158 27.97 -21.84 21.44
CA TYR A 158 27.94 -23.30 21.31
C TYR A 158 29.01 -23.83 20.33
N HIS A 159 29.12 -23.17 19.16
CA HIS A 159 29.99 -23.61 18.06
C HIS A 159 30.49 -22.41 17.24
N ALA A 160 31.72 -21.97 17.54
CA ALA A 160 32.31 -20.75 16.96
C ALA A 160 32.43 -20.81 15.41
N ASP A 161 32.81 -21.96 14.85
CA ASP A 161 32.99 -22.09 13.40
C ASP A 161 31.64 -22.14 12.65
N LEU A 162 30.61 -22.73 13.25
CA LEU A 162 29.28 -22.72 12.69
C LEU A 162 28.71 -21.28 12.64
N ALA A 163 28.98 -20.47 13.64
CA ALA A 163 28.58 -19.06 13.68
C ALA A 163 29.25 -18.20 12.60
N LYS A 164 30.42 -18.59 12.09
CA LYS A 164 31.11 -17.94 10.97
C LYS A 164 30.52 -18.30 9.59
N ASN A 165 29.77 -19.41 9.53
CA ASN A 165 29.15 -19.87 8.30
C ASN A 165 27.84 -19.12 8.07
N ASP A 166 27.84 -18.13 7.17
CA ASP A 166 26.69 -17.31 6.84
C ASP A 166 25.51 -18.13 6.29
N ALA A 167 25.78 -19.16 5.50
CA ALA A 167 24.75 -20.05 4.95
C ALA A 167 24.06 -20.85 6.05
N ALA A 168 24.83 -21.39 6.99
CA ALA A 168 24.31 -22.12 8.15
C ALA A 168 23.42 -21.23 9.03
N VAL A 169 23.89 -20.02 9.36
CA VAL A 169 23.14 -19.09 10.21
C VAL A 169 21.82 -18.65 9.54
N ARG A 170 21.84 -18.36 8.24
CA ARG A 170 20.61 -18.02 7.49
C ARG A 170 19.64 -19.20 7.43
N TRP A 171 20.11 -20.37 7.10
CA TRP A 171 19.28 -21.56 7.05
C TRP A 171 18.65 -21.88 8.42
N MET A 172 19.42 -21.80 9.49
CA MET A 172 18.89 -22.00 10.85
C MET A 172 17.85 -20.93 11.23
N ASP A 173 18.03 -19.68 10.82
CA ASP A 173 17.05 -18.62 11.01
C ASP A 173 15.73 -18.93 10.30
N GLU A 174 15.80 -19.30 9.03
CA GLU A 174 14.64 -19.68 8.20
C GLU A 174 13.94 -20.91 8.77
N TRP A 175 14.70 -21.90 9.21
CA TRP A 175 14.17 -23.12 9.84
C TRP A 175 13.41 -22.77 11.13
N LEU A 176 14.00 -21.95 12.01
CA LEU A 176 13.33 -21.50 13.24
C LEU A 176 12.04 -20.73 12.97
N VAL A 177 12.01 -19.90 11.93
CA VAL A 177 10.78 -19.19 11.51
C VAL A 177 9.73 -20.16 11.00
N LYS A 178 10.14 -21.13 10.16
CA LYS A 178 9.23 -22.15 9.60
C LYS A 178 8.61 -23.04 10.67
N GLU A 179 9.38 -23.38 11.71
CA GLU A 179 8.90 -24.18 12.86
C GLU A 179 8.05 -23.37 13.86
N GLY A 180 7.78 -22.09 13.57
CA GLY A 180 6.95 -21.23 14.43
C GLY A 180 7.61 -20.86 15.76
N CYS A 181 8.94 -20.82 15.81
CA CYS A 181 9.68 -20.47 17.02
C CYS A 181 9.52 -19.00 17.37
N GLU A 182 8.62 -18.66 18.30
CA GLU A 182 8.42 -17.29 18.79
C GLU A 182 9.57 -16.83 19.70
N TYR A 183 10.08 -17.74 20.57
CA TYR A 183 11.15 -17.46 21.49
C TYR A 183 12.35 -18.42 21.31
N ARG A 184 13.50 -17.88 20.96
CA ARG A 184 14.74 -18.61 20.65
C ARG A 184 15.48 -19.02 21.91
N SER A 185 14.94 -19.99 22.66
CA SER A 185 15.58 -20.58 23.83
C SER A 185 16.80 -21.43 23.44
N ALA A 186 17.64 -21.79 24.41
CA ALA A 186 18.78 -22.68 24.22
C ALA A 186 18.37 -23.99 23.50
N ALA A 187 17.28 -24.61 23.93
CA ALA A 187 16.76 -25.83 23.32
C ALA A 187 16.36 -25.65 21.83
N TRP A 188 15.78 -24.51 21.45
CA TRP A 188 15.46 -24.21 20.06
C TRP A 188 16.72 -23.98 19.21
N ILE A 189 17.75 -23.36 19.79
CA ILE A 189 19.04 -23.17 19.11
C ILE A 189 19.73 -24.52 18.87
N GLU A 190 19.79 -25.38 19.88
CA GLU A 190 20.36 -26.75 19.76
C GLU A 190 19.61 -27.57 18.68
N ARG A 191 18.28 -27.52 18.68
CA ARG A 191 17.45 -28.19 17.65
C ARG A 191 17.75 -27.64 16.25
N SER A 192 17.94 -26.33 16.09
CA SER A 192 18.26 -25.74 14.80
C SER A 192 19.67 -26.13 14.31
N MET A 193 20.65 -26.25 15.19
CA MET A 193 21.99 -26.75 14.85
C MET A 193 21.95 -28.22 14.44
N GLN A 194 21.19 -29.05 15.15
CA GLN A 194 20.98 -30.47 14.77
C GLN A 194 20.28 -30.61 13.42
N ALA A 195 19.24 -29.80 13.19
CA ALA A 195 18.52 -29.78 11.92
C ALA A 195 19.43 -29.35 10.75
N TRP A 196 20.31 -28.37 10.96
CA TRP A 196 21.33 -28.00 9.98
C TRP A 196 22.29 -29.16 9.68
N SER A 197 22.80 -29.85 10.71
CA SER A 197 23.68 -30.99 10.53
C SER A 197 23.03 -32.09 9.70
N ASN A 198 21.76 -32.42 9.97
CA ASN A 198 20.99 -33.38 9.20
C ASN A 198 20.81 -32.92 7.75
N HIS A 199 20.50 -31.63 7.54
CA HIS A 199 20.33 -31.05 6.20
C HIS A 199 21.61 -31.21 5.35
N ILE A 200 22.77 -30.89 5.90
CA ILE A 200 24.06 -31.05 5.18
C ILE A 200 24.37 -32.52 4.89
N PHE A 201 24.09 -33.41 5.84
CA PHE A 201 24.26 -34.84 5.62
C PHE A 201 23.41 -35.38 4.46
N ASP A 202 22.15 -34.97 4.38
CA ASP A 202 21.22 -35.36 3.30
C ASP A 202 21.64 -34.79 1.95
N LEU A 203 22.13 -33.55 1.89
CA LEU A 203 22.70 -32.98 0.67
C LEU A 203 23.93 -33.76 0.18
N GLY A 204 24.81 -34.14 1.10
CA GLY A 204 26.00 -34.97 0.77
C GLY A 204 25.63 -36.34 0.19
N ARG A 205 24.58 -36.97 0.71
CA ARG A 205 24.06 -38.26 0.16
C ARG A 205 23.43 -38.10 -1.22
N SER A 206 22.69 -37.03 -1.44
CA SER A 206 22.03 -36.77 -2.73
C SER A 206 23.03 -36.39 -3.82
N GLY A 207 24.12 -35.68 -3.48
CA GLY A 207 25.21 -35.34 -4.41
C GLY A 207 26.07 -36.55 -4.85
N GLY A 208 26.22 -37.55 -3.98
CA GLY A 208 26.98 -38.79 -4.28
C GLY A 208 26.23 -39.74 -5.20
N ALA A 209 24.92 -39.68 -5.30
CA ALA A 209 24.10 -40.55 -6.13
C ALA A 209 24.17 -40.24 -7.63
N PHE A 210 24.62 -39.07 -8.02
CA PHE A 210 24.75 -38.65 -9.43
C PHE A 210 26.10 -39.01 -10.08
N GLN A 211 27.14 -39.36 -9.29
CA GLN A 211 28.45 -39.71 -9.84
C GLN A 211 28.64 -41.19 -10.20
N ASN A 212 27.69 -42.06 -9.85
CA ASN A 212 27.81 -43.50 -10.06
C ASN A 212 26.93 -44.08 -11.20
N ARG A 213 26.49 -43.26 -12.15
CA ARG A 213 25.79 -43.69 -13.38
C ARG A 213 26.54 -43.29 -14.65
N GLY A 214 27.82 -43.56 -14.70
CA GLY A 214 28.65 -43.30 -15.88
C GLY A 214 29.88 -44.22 -15.90
N SER A 215 29.65 -45.50 -15.99
CA SER A 215 30.67 -46.48 -16.38
C SER A 215 30.02 -47.63 -17.13
#